data_7f754755ea85076c0dfc97f467fc9410
#
_entry.id   7f754755ea85076c0dfc97f467fc9410
#
_cell.length_a   1.000
_cell.length_b   1.000
_cell.length_c   1.000
_cell.angle_alpha   90.00
_cell.angle_beta   90.00
_cell.angle_gamma   90.00
#
_symmetry.space_group_name_H-M   'P 1'
#
loop_
_entity.id
_entity.type
_entity.pdbx_description
1 polymer ?
#
loop_
_entity_poly.entity_id
_entity_poly.type
_entity_poly.pdbx_seq_one_letter_code
_entity_poly.pdbx_strand_id
1 'polypeptide(L)'
;MREQALQFERVAAGRSQSLAGTVRVTASDVYSAYVLPPLLRAVRESHPEIQIELVASDRIENLLERDADIALRTLRPHQTALVARRLADQPLGLYAHRDHVQAHGRPTPAKLRQHAWVGYDRSDQMLRGFRAAGITVDQAMFGFRCDNQVVAWQAVLAGLGIGVMAQRVAAQFSQVLRVLPRVVIAPMPLWLTAHRELRGRPRLRIVFDALAQALAR
;
A
#
# COMPACT_ATOMS: atom_id res chain seq x y z
N MET A 1 -24.55 26.76 -33.54
CA MET A 1 -23.55 26.85 -32.44
C MET A 1 -24.14 26.49 -31.07
N ARG A 2 -25.26 27.04 -30.60
CA ARG A 2 -25.87 26.73 -29.28
C ARG A 2 -26.36 25.28 -29.14
N GLU A 3 -26.95 24.73 -30.20
CA GLU A 3 -27.45 23.33 -30.22
C GLU A 3 -26.32 22.30 -30.13
N GLN A 4 -25.21 22.55 -30.81
CA GLN A 4 -24.03 21.68 -30.75
C GLN A 4 -23.38 21.72 -29.37
N ALA A 5 -23.33 22.87 -28.70
CA ALA A 5 -22.84 22.98 -27.32
C ALA A 5 -23.73 22.20 -26.33
N LEU A 6 -25.06 22.31 -26.46
CA LEU A 6 -26.01 21.56 -25.65
C LEU A 6 -25.96 20.04 -25.91
N GLN A 7 -25.68 19.63 -27.13
CA GLN A 7 -25.50 18.23 -27.49
C GLN A 7 -24.20 17.68 -26.93
N PHE A 8 -23.11 18.45 -26.95
CA PHE A 8 -21.84 18.11 -26.29
C PHE A 8 -21.98 18.01 -24.75
N GLU A 9 -22.71 18.94 -24.13
CA GLU A 9 -22.98 18.88 -22.68
C GLU A 9 -23.83 17.67 -22.30
N ARG A 10 -24.86 17.30 -23.07
CA ARG A 10 -25.67 16.10 -22.85
C ARG A 10 -24.86 14.82 -23.03
N VAL A 11 -24.00 14.72 -24.03
CA VAL A 11 -23.11 13.58 -24.26
C VAL A 11 -22.08 13.49 -23.15
N ALA A 12 -21.51 14.60 -22.70
CA ALA A 12 -20.57 14.66 -21.59
C ALA A 12 -21.25 14.28 -20.26
N ALA A 13 -22.47 14.78 -20.01
CA ALA A 13 -23.27 14.42 -18.83
C ALA A 13 -23.68 12.94 -18.83
N GLY A 14 -24.09 12.39 -19.98
CA GLY A 14 -24.44 10.99 -20.14
C GLY A 14 -23.23 10.07 -19.91
N ARG A 15 -22.05 10.42 -20.41
CA ARG A 15 -20.78 9.72 -20.12
C ARG A 15 -20.37 9.81 -18.67
N SER A 16 -20.68 10.90 -17.97
CA SER A 16 -20.43 11.10 -16.56
C SER A 16 -21.28 10.17 -15.67
N GLN A 17 -22.50 9.82 -16.09
CA GLN A 17 -23.43 8.95 -15.39
C GLN A 17 -23.24 7.46 -15.71
N SER A 18 -22.48 7.12 -16.74
CA SER A 18 -22.24 5.73 -17.14
C SER A 18 -21.36 5.01 -16.13
N LEU A 19 -21.72 3.77 -15.79
CA LEU A 19 -20.86 2.85 -15.04
C LEU A 19 -19.70 2.33 -15.89
N ALA A 20 -19.90 2.21 -17.21
CA ALA A 20 -18.85 1.75 -18.11
C ALA A 20 -17.71 2.77 -18.21
N GLY A 21 -16.49 2.26 -18.20
CA GLY A 21 -15.27 3.04 -18.42
C GLY A 21 -14.17 2.73 -17.42
N THR A 22 -13.07 3.43 -17.56
CA THR A 22 -11.86 3.21 -16.79
C THR A 22 -11.89 3.96 -15.45
N VAL A 23 -11.38 3.31 -14.42
CA VAL A 23 -11.03 3.90 -13.12
C VAL A 23 -9.53 3.65 -12.90
N ARG A 24 -8.78 4.74 -12.81
CA ARG A 24 -7.33 4.69 -12.58
C ARG A 24 -7.05 4.81 -11.09
N VAL A 25 -6.48 3.74 -10.52
CA VAL A 25 -6.14 3.64 -9.09
C VAL A 25 -4.63 3.69 -8.94
N THR A 26 -4.11 4.48 -8.02
CA THR A 26 -2.69 4.46 -7.68
C THR A 26 -2.48 4.06 -6.22
N ALA A 27 -1.47 3.25 -5.96
CA ALA A 27 -1.09 2.81 -4.62
C ALA A 27 0.42 2.55 -4.54
N SER A 28 0.95 2.44 -3.30
CA SER A 28 2.32 1.99 -3.11
C SER A 28 2.54 0.59 -3.69
N ASP A 29 3.79 0.27 -4.02
CA ASP A 29 4.16 -1.00 -4.66
C ASP A 29 3.65 -2.20 -3.85
N VAL A 30 3.79 -2.19 -2.52
CA VAL A 30 3.33 -3.27 -1.63
C VAL A 30 1.81 -3.46 -1.69
N TYR A 31 1.04 -2.36 -1.63
CA TYR A 31 -0.42 -2.44 -1.71
C TYR A 31 -0.88 -2.88 -3.09
N SER A 32 -0.22 -2.40 -4.13
CA SER A 32 -0.50 -2.79 -5.51
C SER A 32 -0.24 -4.26 -5.78
N ALA A 33 0.82 -4.82 -5.18
CA ALA A 33 1.20 -6.21 -5.38
C ALA A 33 0.38 -7.20 -4.53
N TYR A 34 0.11 -6.88 -3.25
CA TYR A 34 -0.37 -7.87 -2.29
C TYR A 34 -1.77 -7.62 -1.73
N VAL A 35 -2.29 -6.41 -1.83
CA VAL A 35 -3.56 -6.06 -1.17
C VAL A 35 -4.67 -5.74 -2.17
N LEU A 36 -4.38 -4.91 -3.16
CA LEU A 36 -5.39 -4.43 -4.10
C LEU A 36 -5.91 -5.50 -5.08
N PRO A 37 -5.10 -6.42 -5.64
CA PRO A 37 -5.57 -7.33 -6.67
C PRO A 37 -6.82 -8.13 -6.28
N PRO A 38 -6.91 -8.81 -5.13
CA PRO A 38 -8.12 -9.54 -4.75
C PRO A 38 -9.33 -8.62 -4.52
N LEU A 39 -9.11 -7.38 -4.04
CA LEU A 39 -10.19 -6.42 -3.84
C LEU A 39 -10.72 -5.88 -5.17
N LEU A 40 -9.83 -5.58 -6.10
CA LEU A 40 -10.18 -5.12 -7.44
C LEU A 40 -10.84 -6.23 -8.27
N ARG A 41 -10.46 -7.50 -8.04
CA ARG A 41 -11.14 -8.65 -8.62
C ARG A 41 -12.61 -8.69 -8.20
N ALA A 42 -12.91 -8.54 -6.90
CA ALA A 42 -14.28 -8.53 -6.40
C ALA A 42 -15.13 -7.38 -7.03
N VAL A 43 -14.52 -6.20 -7.21
CA VAL A 43 -15.17 -5.09 -7.93
C VAL A 43 -15.48 -5.47 -9.37
N ARG A 44 -14.52 -6.08 -10.08
CA ARG A 44 -14.68 -6.49 -11.49
C ARG A 44 -15.71 -7.60 -11.67
N GLU A 45 -15.83 -8.51 -10.72
CA GLU A 45 -16.85 -9.58 -10.72
C GLU A 45 -18.26 -9.00 -10.58
N SER A 46 -18.43 -7.95 -9.75
CA SER A 46 -19.72 -7.29 -9.52
C SER A 46 -20.05 -6.23 -10.58
N HIS A 47 -19.05 -5.62 -11.21
CA HIS A 47 -19.15 -4.53 -12.15
C HIS A 47 -18.20 -4.76 -13.35
N PRO A 48 -18.52 -5.70 -14.26
CA PRO A 48 -17.64 -6.07 -15.37
C PRO A 48 -17.45 -4.94 -16.40
N GLU A 49 -18.34 -3.95 -16.40
CA GLU A 49 -18.27 -2.74 -17.24
C GLU A 49 -17.22 -1.73 -16.79
N ILE A 50 -16.71 -1.85 -15.54
CA ILE A 50 -15.66 -0.99 -15.01
C ILE A 50 -14.29 -1.58 -15.39
N GLN A 51 -13.48 -0.83 -16.08
CA GLN A 51 -12.07 -1.17 -16.34
C GLN A 51 -11.21 -0.55 -15.23
N ILE A 52 -10.23 -1.29 -14.74
CA ILE A 52 -9.31 -0.80 -13.70
C ILE A 52 -7.91 -0.66 -14.30
N GLU A 53 -7.33 0.53 -14.15
CA GLU A 53 -5.91 0.77 -14.35
C GLU A 53 -5.24 0.95 -13.00
N LEU A 54 -4.25 0.10 -12.68
CA LEU A 54 -3.50 0.18 -11.44
C LEU A 54 -2.10 0.72 -11.70
N VAL A 55 -1.77 1.84 -11.06
CA VAL A 55 -0.45 2.47 -11.10
C VAL A 55 0.25 2.21 -9.77
N ALA A 56 1.21 1.29 -9.78
CA ALA A 56 2.06 1.02 -8.64
C ALA A 56 3.19 2.06 -8.57
N SER A 57 3.25 2.83 -7.49
CA SER A 57 4.27 3.85 -7.31
C SER A 57 4.37 4.29 -5.84
N ASP A 58 5.58 4.28 -5.29
CA ASP A 58 5.87 4.84 -3.96
C ASP A 58 6.14 6.35 -4.01
N ARG A 59 6.16 6.95 -5.20
CA ARG A 59 6.28 8.39 -5.36
C ARG A 59 4.96 9.06 -4.96
N ILE A 60 5.07 10.21 -4.30
CA ILE A 60 3.94 11.10 -4.03
C ILE A 60 3.63 11.82 -5.35
N GLU A 61 2.90 11.16 -6.22
CA GLU A 61 2.43 11.75 -7.47
C GLU A 61 1.26 12.70 -7.19
N ASN A 62 1.19 13.74 -7.99
CA ASN A 62 0.22 14.79 -7.81
C ASN A 62 -1.13 14.32 -8.39
N LEU A 63 -2.09 13.90 -7.53
CA LEU A 63 -3.46 13.58 -7.95
C LEU A 63 -4.13 14.74 -8.72
N LEU A 64 -3.63 15.98 -8.54
CA LEU A 64 -4.14 17.16 -9.26
C LEU A 64 -3.76 17.16 -10.74
N GLU A 65 -2.69 16.50 -11.13
CA GLU A 65 -2.28 16.36 -12.54
C GLU A 65 -3.10 15.30 -13.29
N ARG A 66 -4.16 14.77 -12.66
CA ARG A 66 -5.06 13.73 -13.19
C ARG A 66 -4.36 12.41 -13.53
N ASP A 67 -3.23 12.12 -12.90
CA ASP A 67 -2.52 10.87 -13.11
C ASP A 67 -3.27 9.66 -12.51
N ALA A 68 -4.21 9.90 -11.59
CA ALA A 68 -5.10 8.88 -11.05
C ALA A 68 -6.43 9.46 -10.56
N ASP A 69 -7.48 8.65 -10.58
CA ASP A 69 -8.81 8.99 -10.06
C ASP A 69 -8.88 8.76 -8.54
N ILE A 70 -8.27 7.68 -8.07
CA ILE A 70 -8.25 7.25 -6.67
C ILE A 70 -6.81 6.93 -6.27
N ALA A 71 -6.39 7.38 -5.09
CA ALA A 71 -5.10 7.01 -4.54
C ALA A 71 -5.22 6.38 -3.14
N LEU A 72 -4.45 5.33 -2.91
CA LEU A 72 -4.24 4.71 -1.61
C LEU A 72 -2.81 5.03 -1.15
N ARG A 73 -2.67 5.79 -0.05
CA ARG A 73 -1.38 6.30 0.42
C ARG A 73 -1.24 6.21 1.93
N THR A 74 0.01 6.16 2.39
CA THR A 74 0.35 6.11 3.81
C THR A 74 0.55 7.50 4.43
N LEU A 75 0.47 8.54 3.61
CA LEU A 75 0.56 9.93 4.04
C LEU A 75 -0.78 10.64 3.85
N ARG A 76 -1.10 11.52 4.80
CA ARG A 76 -2.29 12.37 4.69
C ARG A 76 -2.11 13.34 3.52
N PRO A 77 -3.08 13.46 2.61
CA PRO A 77 -3.02 14.45 1.55
C PRO A 77 -3.16 15.86 2.14
N HIS A 78 -2.39 16.80 1.61
CA HIS A 78 -2.45 18.22 2.00
C HIS A 78 -3.31 19.07 1.06
N GLN A 79 -3.78 18.49 -0.05
CA GLN A 79 -4.48 19.19 -1.12
C GLN A 79 -5.96 19.36 -0.79
N THR A 80 -6.46 20.60 -0.80
CA THR A 80 -7.87 20.94 -0.45
C THR A 80 -8.89 20.47 -1.48
N ALA A 81 -8.48 20.25 -2.73
CA ALA A 81 -9.32 19.73 -3.80
C ALA A 81 -9.63 18.23 -3.67
N LEU A 82 -8.96 17.52 -2.76
CA LEU A 82 -9.15 16.11 -2.56
C LEU A 82 -10.15 15.81 -1.44
N VAL A 83 -10.89 14.72 -1.62
CA VAL A 83 -11.62 14.04 -0.56
C VAL A 83 -10.70 12.97 -0.01
N ALA A 84 -10.44 13.01 1.28
CA ALA A 84 -9.61 12.04 1.96
C ALA A 84 -10.42 11.29 3.02
N ARG A 85 -10.35 9.96 3.00
CA ARG A 85 -10.89 9.09 4.03
C ARG A 85 -9.73 8.39 4.72
N ARG A 86 -9.59 8.59 6.03
CA ARG A 86 -8.68 7.80 6.85
C ARG A 86 -9.25 6.40 6.99
N LEU A 87 -8.44 5.41 6.72
CA LEU A 87 -8.73 4.00 6.92
C LEU A 87 -8.08 3.51 8.23
N ALA A 88 -8.24 2.23 8.55
CA ALA A 88 -7.58 1.65 9.72
C ALA A 88 -6.05 1.72 9.57
N ASP A 89 -5.38 2.09 10.65
CA ASP A 89 -3.92 2.07 10.71
C ASP A 89 -3.44 0.61 10.54
N GLN A 90 -2.38 0.43 9.79
CA GLN A 90 -1.86 -0.90 9.44
C GLN A 90 -0.76 -1.30 10.40
N PRO A 91 -0.99 -2.32 11.26
CA PRO A 91 0.03 -2.82 12.16
C PRO A 91 1.23 -3.36 11.39
N LEU A 92 2.43 -2.96 11.80
CA LEU A 92 3.69 -3.47 11.28
C LEU A 92 4.27 -4.53 12.23
N GLY A 93 5.05 -5.42 11.68
CA GLY A 93 5.76 -6.44 12.44
C GLY A 93 7.10 -6.78 11.82
N LEU A 94 7.91 -7.48 12.60
CA LEU A 94 9.18 -8.07 12.18
C LEU A 94 8.95 -9.53 11.79
N TYR A 95 9.47 -9.92 10.64
CA TYR A 95 9.26 -11.24 10.08
C TYR A 95 10.57 -11.81 9.55
N ALA A 96 10.70 -13.14 9.64
CA ALA A 96 11.78 -13.89 9.03
C ALA A 96 11.23 -15.19 8.44
N HIS A 97 11.87 -15.70 7.40
CA HIS A 97 11.56 -17.03 6.87
C HIS A 97 11.83 -18.11 7.94
N ARG A 98 11.04 -19.19 7.96
CA ARG A 98 11.20 -20.29 8.91
C ARG A 98 12.59 -20.89 8.89
N ASP A 99 13.21 -21.03 7.70
CA ASP A 99 14.54 -21.59 7.55
C ASP A 99 15.62 -20.69 8.13
N HIS A 100 15.46 -19.36 8.02
CA HIS A 100 16.34 -18.42 8.72
C HIS A 100 16.28 -18.61 10.26
N VAL A 101 15.05 -18.78 10.79
CA VAL A 101 14.86 -19.01 12.22
C VAL A 101 15.39 -20.38 12.63
N GLN A 102 15.27 -21.38 11.79
CA GLN A 102 15.81 -22.72 12.05
C GLN A 102 17.34 -22.72 12.07
N ALA A 103 17.96 -22.02 11.13
CA ALA A 103 19.43 -21.97 11.01
C ALA A 103 20.11 -21.11 12.11
N HIS A 104 19.48 -19.98 12.51
CA HIS A 104 20.10 -18.97 13.38
C HIS A 104 19.42 -18.85 14.76
N GLY A 105 18.37 -19.64 15.01
CA GLY A 105 17.54 -19.51 16.20
C GLY A 105 16.55 -18.34 16.14
N ARG A 106 15.68 -18.22 17.14
CA ARG A 106 14.77 -17.08 17.25
C ARG A 106 15.52 -15.83 17.69
N PRO A 107 15.35 -14.69 16.99
CA PRO A 107 15.98 -13.44 17.40
C PRO A 107 15.42 -12.97 18.76
N THR A 108 16.33 -12.48 19.59
CA THR A 108 16.02 -11.82 20.86
C THR A 108 16.67 -10.45 20.90
N PRO A 109 16.22 -9.50 21.73
CA PRO A 109 16.84 -8.17 21.83
C PRO A 109 18.35 -8.21 22.08
N ALA A 110 18.84 -9.22 22.82
CA ALA A 110 20.27 -9.39 23.11
C ALA A 110 21.09 -9.97 21.95
N LYS A 111 20.42 -10.57 20.95
CA LYS A 111 21.09 -11.31 19.85
C LYS A 111 20.80 -10.73 18.46
N LEU A 112 20.37 -9.46 18.37
CA LEU A 112 20.00 -8.85 17.08
C LEU A 112 21.15 -8.85 16.07
N ARG A 113 22.40 -8.67 16.54
CA ARG A 113 23.60 -8.66 15.70
C ARG A 113 23.98 -10.04 15.14
N GLN A 114 23.40 -11.11 15.66
CA GLN A 114 23.63 -12.47 15.14
C GLN A 114 22.74 -12.82 13.95
N HIS A 115 21.82 -11.92 13.58
CA HIS A 115 20.90 -12.10 12.47
C HIS A 115 21.19 -11.09 11.38
N ALA A 116 21.10 -11.54 10.13
CA ALA A 116 21.05 -10.65 8.99
C ALA A 116 19.69 -9.93 8.94
N TRP A 117 19.70 -8.69 8.48
CA TRP A 117 18.50 -7.87 8.31
C TRP A 117 18.34 -7.46 6.86
N VAL A 118 17.10 -7.30 6.45
CA VAL A 118 16.73 -6.71 5.16
C VAL A 118 16.32 -5.27 5.42
N GLY A 119 17.00 -4.32 4.81
CA GLY A 119 16.81 -2.90 5.05
C GLY A 119 16.75 -2.06 3.78
N TYR A 120 16.59 -0.74 3.98
CA TYR A 120 16.66 0.22 2.90
C TYR A 120 18.12 0.58 2.57
N ASP A 121 18.36 0.99 1.33
CA ASP A 121 19.69 1.39 0.86
C ASP A 121 19.96 2.87 1.18
N ARG A 122 19.12 3.76 0.67
CA ARG A 122 19.28 5.21 0.80
C ARG A 122 18.48 5.81 1.93
N SER A 123 17.31 5.24 2.23
CA SER A 123 16.42 5.76 3.26
C SER A 123 16.80 5.26 4.65
N ASP A 124 16.92 6.18 5.62
CA ASP A 124 17.13 5.88 7.03
C ASP A 124 15.82 5.69 7.83
N GLN A 125 14.67 5.72 7.14
CA GLN A 125 13.35 5.62 7.77
C GLN A 125 13.21 4.36 8.63
N MET A 126 13.71 3.24 8.14
CA MET A 126 13.66 1.96 8.88
C MET A 126 14.52 2.03 10.15
N LEU A 127 15.73 2.60 10.06
CA LEU A 127 16.60 2.78 11.22
C LEU A 127 16.00 3.73 12.28
N ARG A 128 15.33 4.80 11.83
CA ARG A 128 14.57 5.68 12.74
C ARG A 128 13.43 4.94 13.41
N GLY A 129 12.69 4.13 12.66
CA GLY A 129 11.61 3.28 13.18
C GLY A 129 12.09 2.29 14.23
N PHE A 130 13.23 1.65 14.01
CA PHE A 130 13.84 0.72 14.97
C PHE A 130 14.28 1.43 16.26
N ARG A 131 14.93 2.59 16.14
CA ARG A 131 15.28 3.40 17.32
C ARG A 131 14.04 3.81 18.13
N ALA A 132 12.99 4.25 17.45
CA ALA A 132 11.72 4.60 18.11
C ALA A 132 11.05 3.41 18.78
N ALA A 133 11.25 2.19 18.26
CA ALA A 133 10.77 0.93 18.83
C ALA A 133 11.70 0.36 19.92
N GLY A 134 12.76 1.07 20.31
CA GLY A 134 13.70 0.65 21.36
C GLY A 134 14.63 -0.49 20.95
N ILE A 135 14.84 -0.73 19.65
CA ILE A 135 15.78 -1.74 19.15
C ILE A 135 16.96 -1.09 18.41
N THR A 136 18.16 -1.61 18.70
CA THR A 136 19.39 -1.12 18.09
C THR A 136 19.75 -2.00 16.89
N VAL A 137 19.34 -1.55 15.71
CA VAL A 137 19.78 -2.08 14.42
C VAL A 137 20.54 -0.97 13.72
N ASP A 138 21.71 -1.28 13.21
CA ASP A 138 22.53 -0.37 12.40
C ASP A 138 22.65 -0.88 10.96
N GLN A 139 23.13 -0.01 10.07
CA GLN A 139 23.22 -0.32 8.65
C GLN A 139 24.16 -1.48 8.34
N ALA A 140 25.17 -1.73 9.19
CA ALA A 140 26.12 -2.84 9.02
C ALA A 140 25.46 -4.21 9.25
N MET A 141 24.30 -4.24 9.92
CA MET A 141 23.50 -5.47 10.14
C MET A 141 22.65 -5.83 8.90
N PHE A 142 22.49 -4.91 7.92
CA PHE A 142 21.73 -5.18 6.71
C PHE A 142 22.56 -6.03 5.75
N GLY A 143 22.30 -7.34 5.74
CA GLY A 143 22.88 -8.28 4.77
C GLY A 143 22.29 -8.09 3.35
N PHE A 144 21.13 -7.46 3.24
CA PHE A 144 20.50 -7.11 1.98
C PHE A 144 19.85 -5.73 2.09
N ARG A 145 20.02 -4.87 1.09
CA ARG A 145 19.47 -3.51 1.05
C ARG A 145 18.77 -3.23 -0.27
N CYS A 146 17.53 -2.74 -0.19
CA CYS A 146 16.76 -2.33 -1.36
C CYS A 146 15.67 -1.35 -0.96
N ASP A 147 15.56 -0.22 -1.67
CA ASP A 147 14.52 0.77 -1.41
C ASP A 147 13.15 0.36 -2.00
N ASN A 148 13.10 -0.62 -2.92
CA ASN A 148 11.83 -1.21 -3.35
C ASN A 148 11.34 -2.23 -2.33
N GLN A 149 10.21 -1.92 -1.70
CA GLN A 149 9.67 -2.72 -0.59
C GLN A 149 9.16 -4.10 -1.03
N VAL A 150 8.73 -4.27 -2.28
CA VAL A 150 8.32 -5.58 -2.82
C VAL A 150 9.55 -6.48 -2.96
N VAL A 151 10.65 -5.94 -3.51
CA VAL A 151 11.93 -6.67 -3.62
C VAL A 151 12.50 -7.00 -2.24
N ALA A 152 12.48 -6.03 -1.31
CA ALA A 152 12.91 -6.27 0.07
C ALA A 152 12.09 -7.37 0.74
N TRP A 153 10.77 -7.40 0.51
CA TRP A 153 9.92 -8.47 1.04
C TRP A 153 10.24 -9.83 0.40
N GLN A 154 10.50 -9.88 -0.90
CA GLN A 154 10.95 -11.10 -1.57
C GLN A 154 12.27 -11.62 -0.99
N ALA A 155 13.19 -10.74 -0.59
CA ALA A 155 14.42 -11.13 0.10
C ALA A 155 14.14 -11.79 1.47
N VAL A 156 13.16 -11.29 2.23
CA VAL A 156 12.70 -11.93 3.47
C VAL A 156 12.08 -13.30 3.19
N LEU A 157 11.24 -13.42 2.16
CA LEU A 157 10.63 -14.68 1.73
C LEU A 157 11.67 -15.71 1.26
N ALA A 158 12.78 -15.25 0.72
CA ALA A 158 13.94 -16.08 0.34
C ALA A 158 14.87 -16.43 1.52
N GLY A 159 14.57 -15.96 2.74
CA GLY A 159 15.37 -16.27 3.93
C GLY A 159 16.62 -15.41 4.14
N LEU A 160 16.80 -14.30 3.40
CA LEU A 160 18.00 -13.47 3.48
C LEU A 160 18.14 -12.72 4.82
N GLY A 161 17.07 -12.64 5.62
CA GLY A 161 17.15 -11.98 6.92
C GLY A 161 15.79 -11.59 7.49
N ILE A 162 15.85 -10.77 8.54
CA ILE A 162 14.68 -10.21 9.22
C ILE A 162 14.27 -8.92 8.50
N GLY A 163 12.99 -8.78 8.17
CA GLY A 163 12.44 -7.56 7.57
C GLY A 163 11.17 -7.08 8.25
N VAL A 164 10.74 -5.88 7.89
CA VAL A 164 9.49 -5.25 8.35
C VAL A 164 8.42 -5.41 7.27
N MET A 165 7.21 -5.79 7.69
CA MET A 165 6.06 -5.84 6.80
C MET A 165 4.76 -5.55 7.56
N ALA A 166 3.73 -5.07 6.84
CA ALA A 166 2.38 -4.97 7.36
C ALA A 166 1.83 -6.36 7.67
N GLN A 167 1.18 -6.51 8.82
CA GLN A 167 0.64 -7.79 9.29
C GLN A 167 -0.31 -8.42 8.28
N ARG A 168 -1.15 -7.61 7.61
CA ARG A 168 -2.08 -8.04 6.57
C ARG A 168 -1.37 -8.70 5.38
N VAL A 169 -0.20 -8.17 4.99
CA VAL A 169 0.59 -8.74 3.89
C VAL A 169 1.30 -10.01 4.36
N ALA A 170 1.99 -9.95 5.51
CA ALA A 170 2.73 -11.09 6.03
C ALA A 170 1.84 -12.32 6.29
N ALA A 171 0.58 -12.11 6.69
CA ALA A 171 -0.39 -13.19 6.93
C ALA A 171 -0.72 -14.04 5.69
N GLN A 172 -0.41 -13.54 4.48
CA GLN A 172 -0.61 -14.29 3.23
C GLN A 172 0.48 -15.34 2.97
N PHE A 173 1.57 -15.33 3.77
CA PHE A 173 2.76 -16.14 3.54
C PHE A 173 3.02 -17.06 4.75
N SER A 174 2.62 -18.31 4.64
CA SER A 174 2.74 -19.29 5.72
C SER A 174 4.18 -19.66 6.07
N GLN A 175 5.15 -19.39 5.18
CA GLN A 175 6.57 -19.67 5.38
C GLN A 175 7.29 -18.63 6.24
N VAL A 176 6.69 -17.48 6.55
CA VAL A 176 7.30 -16.49 7.43
C VAL A 176 6.71 -16.54 8.84
N LEU A 177 7.56 -16.27 9.79
CA LEU A 177 7.22 -16.23 11.20
C LEU A 177 7.35 -14.79 11.71
N ARG A 178 6.38 -14.34 12.50
CA ARG A 178 6.54 -13.11 13.27
C ARG A 178 7.63 -13.32 14.33
N VAL A 179 8.64 -12.48 14.31
CA VAL A 179 9.73 -12.47 15.25
C VAL A 179 9.69 -11.21 16.12
N LEU A 180 10.32 -11.23 17.29
CA LEU A 180 10.35 -10.12 18.24
C LEU A 180 8.93 -9.50 18.49
N PRO A 181 7.93 -10.29 18.86
CA PRO A 181 6.53 -9.85 18.93
C PRO A 181 6.27 -8.75 19.97
N ARG A 182 7.19 -8.56 20.93
CA ARG A 182 7.12 -7.48 21.93
C ARG A 182 7.65 -6.13 21.41
N VAL A 183 8.35 -6.14 20.29
CA VAL A 183 8.79 -4.89 19.63
C VAL A 183 7.59 -4.27 18.93
N VAL A 184 7.21 -3.09 19.36
CA VAL A 184 6.09 -2.33 18.81
C VAL A 184 6.64 -1.30 17.83
N ILE A 185 6.41 -1.55 16.55
CA ILE A 185 6.68 -0.58 15.48
C ILE A 185 5.41 0.26 15.32
N ALA A 186 5.57 1.58 15.21
CA ALA A 186 4.45 2.47 14.99
C ALA A 186 3.62 2.01 13.77
N PRO A 187 2.30 1.89 13.90
CA PRO A 187 1.46 1.46 12.80
C PRO A 187 1.48 2.49 11.68
N MET A 188 1.31 2.03 10.48
CA MET A 188 1.33 2.87 9.29
C MET A 188 -0.08 3.39 9.01
N PRO A 189 -0.30 4.72 8.99
CA PRO A 189 -1.60 5.27 8.63
C PRO A 189 -1.92 4.95 7.16
N LEU A 190 -3.21 4.80 6.87
CA LEU A 190 -3.67 4.54 5.51
C LEU A 190 -4.78 5.51 5.14
N TRP A 191 -4.66 6.11 3.96
CA TRP A 191 -5.57 7.11 3.44
C TRP A 191 -6.03 6.73 2.04
N LEU A 192 -7.35 6.78 1.84
CA LEU A 192 -7.95 6.67 0.52
C LEU A 192 -8.39 8.06 0.08
N THR A 193 -7.94 8.49 -1.10
CA THR A 193 -8.19 9.83 -1.61
C THR A 193 -8.72 9.80 -3.03
N ALA A 194 -9.56 10.77 -3.36
CA ALA A 194 -10.04 10.99 -4.69
C ALA A 194 -10.29 12.48 -4.93
N HIS A 195 -10.31 12.91 -6.18
CA HIS A 195 -10.65 14.30 -6.51
C HIS A 195 -12.12 14.59 -6.16
N ARG A 196 -12.41 15.77 -5.61
CA ARG A 196 -13.77 16.13 -5.16
C ARG A 196 -14.81 16.10 -6.27
N GLU A 197 -14.43 16.45 -7.48
CA GLU A 197 -15.29 16.42 -8.68
C GLU A 197 -15.71 14.98 -9.07
N LEU A 198 -14.96 13.97 -8.61
CA LEU A 198 -15.22 12.58 -8.96
C LEU A 198 -16.41 11.98 -8.19
N ARG A 199 -16.92 12.67 -7.15
CA ARG A 199 -18.14 12.25 -6.42
C ARG A 199 -19.36 12.09 -7.33
N GLY A 200 -19.43 12.83 -8.44
CA GLY A 200 -20.52 12.76 -9.43
C GLY A 200 -20.43 11.59 -10.40
N ARG A 201 -19.35 10.77 -10.36
CA ARG A 201 -19.16 9.67 -11.31
C ARG A 201 -19.41 8.32 -10.62
N PRO A 202 -20.50 7.60 -10.96
CA PRO A 202 -20.92 6.39 -10.25
C PRO A 202 -19.84 5.31 -10.19
N ARG A 203 -19.13 5.05 -11.31
CA ARG A 203 -18.05 4.05 -11.35
C ARG A 203 -16.91 4.33 -10.37
N LEU A 204 -16.54 5.61 -10.17
CA LEU A 204 -15.49 6.00 -9.25
C LEU A 204 -15.94 5.81 -7.81
N ARG A 205 -17.19 6.14 -7.52
CA ARG A 205 -17.79 5.93 -6.20
C ARG A 205 -17.84 4.45 -5.84
N ILE A 206 -18.24 3.58 -6.77
CA ILE A 206 -18.26 2.12 -6.55
C ILE A 206 -16.88 1.62 -6.14
N VAL A 207 -15.84 1.95 -6.92
CA VAL A 207 -14.46 1.51 -6.62
C VAL A 207 -13.97 2.11 -5.31
N PHE A 208 -14.20 3.41 -5.07
CA PHE A 208 -13.81 4.08 -3.84
C PHE A 208 -14.48 3.47 -2.61
N ASP A 209 -15.80 3.25 -2.64
CA ASP A 209 -16.56 2.71 -1.51
C ASP A 209 -16.18 1.24 -1.24
N ALA A 210 -15.98 0.43 -2.29
CA ALA A 210 -15.51 -0.95 -2.16
C ALA A 210 -14.13 -1.03 -1.49
N LEU A 211 -13.17 -0.23 -1.95
CA LEU A 211 -11.85 -0.15 -1.33
C LEU A 211 -11.92 0.37 0.11
N ALA A 212 -12.73 1.42 0.36
CA ALA A 212 -12.90 1.98 1.69
C ALA A 212 -13.49 0.96 2.67
N GLN A 213 -14.47 0.17 2.25
CA GLN A 213 -15.10 -0.87 3.07
C GLN A 213 -14.14 -2.03 3.37
N ALA A 214 -13.44 -2.52 2.35
CA ALA A 214 -12.51 -3.65 2.47
C ALA A 214 -11.27 -3.32 3.33
N LEU A 215 -10.85 -2.06 3.34
CA LEU A 215 -9.65 -1.59 4.04
C LEU A 215 -9.96 -0.88 5.39
N ALA A 216 -11.22 -0.82 5.79
CA ALA A 216 -11.64 -0.24 7.08
C ALA A 216 -11.35 -1.16 8.28
N ARG A 217 -10.99 -2.43 8.02
CA ARG A 217 -10.71 -3.46 9.03
C ARG A 217 -9.24 -3.78 9.14
#